data_f3b97ca2e782d7c4509a60e3bc0725f8
#
_entry.id   f3b97ca2e782d7c4509a60e3bc0725f8
#
_cell.length_a   1.000
_cell.length_b   1.000
_cell.length_c   1.000
_cell.angle_alpha   90.00
_cell.angle_beta   90.00
_cell.angle_gamma   90.00
#
_symmetry.space_group_name_H-M   'P 1'
#
loop_
_entity.id
_entity.type
_entity.pdbx_description
1 polymer ?
#
loop_
_entity_poly.entity_id
_entity_poly.type
_entity_poly.pdbx_seq_one_letter_code
_entity_poly.pdbx_strand_id
1 'polypeptide(L)'
;MDHDVDGVYGGYDVFDVHNGMAATHLDGVAWQKSRHSNSQGSCVEFARLPGGDVAVRNSRFPDGPALVYTRAEIEAMLLGIKDGEFDHLIAG
;
A
#
# COMPACT_ATOMS: atom_id res chain seq x y z
N MET A 1 6.44 16.50 -22.28
CA MET A 1 6.25 16.06 -22.00
C MET A 1 6.05 15.26 -22.06
N ASP A 2 6.29 14.95 -22.17
CA ASP A 2 5.98 14.22 -22.17
C ASP A 2 5.51 13.55 -21.80
N HIS A 3 5.24 13.24 -21.88
CA HIS A 3 4.77 12.67 -21.54
C HIS A 3 4.37 11.82 -21.18
N ASP A 4 4.11 11.95 -21.74
CA ASP A 4 3.40 10.96 -21.80
C ASP A 4 3.56 9.94 -20.83
N VAL A 5 4.38 9.37 -20.82
CA VAL A 5 4.65 8.52 -19.73
C VAL A 5 4.69 9.23 -18.42
N ASP A 6 4.78 10.48 -18.48
CA ASP A 6 4.78 11.28 -17.27
C ASP A 6 3.42 11.12 -16.59
N GLY A 7 3.44 10.65 -15.37
CA GLY A 7 2.25 10.47 -14.57
C GLY A 7 1.45 9.21 -14.84
N VAL A 8 1.93 8.34 -15.73
CA VAL A 8 1.22 7.09 -16.01
C VAL A 8 2.11 5.91 -15.68
N TYR A 9 1.62 5.03 -14.80
CA TYR A 9 2.35 3.85 -14.36
C TYR A 9 1.37 2.71 -14.26
N GLY A 10 1.58 1.66 -15.06
CA GLY A 10 0.80 0.44 -14.92
C GLY A 10 -0.69 0.63 -15.09
N GLY A 11 -1.11 1.60 -15.88
CA GLY A 11 -2.52 1.83 -16.15
C GLY A 11 -3.17 2.91 -15.32
N TYR A 12 -2.44 3.51 -14.39
CA TYR A 12 -2.97 4.63 -13.62
C TYR A 12 -2.08 5.86 -13.76
N ASP A 13 -2.68 7.03 -13.60
CA ASP A 13 -1.99 8.30 -13.66
C ASP A 13 -1.50 8.63 -12.25
N VAL A 14 -0.20 8.85 -12.10
CA VAL A 14 0.38 9.11 -10.78
C VAL A 14 -0.21 10.38 -10.14
N PHE A 15 -0.69 11.32 -10.94
CA PHE A 15 -1.30 12.54 -10.41
C PHE A 15 -2.70 12.30 -9.86
N ASP A 16 -3.31 11.17 -10.18
CA ASP A 16 -4.62 10.81 -9.66
C ASP A 16 -4.54 9.96 -8.39
N VAL A 17 -3.34 9.63 -7.96
CA VAL A 17 -3.18 8.83 -6.76
C VAL A 17 -3.54 9.67 -5.54
N HIS A 18 -4.46 9.16 -4.73
CA HIS A 18 -4.87 9.86 -3.53
C HIS A 18 -5.34 8.86 -2.48
N ASN A 19 -5.24 9.26 -1.24
CA ASN A 19 -5.68 8.43 -0.13
C ASN A 19 -7.17 8.14 -0.23
N GLY A 20 -7.52 6.88 -0.10
CA GLY A 20 -8.92 6.45 -0.16
C GLY A 20 -9.39 6.05 -1.55
N MET A 21 -8.55 6.18 -2.57
CA MET A 21 -8.92 5.75 -3.91
C MET A 21 -9.18 4.25 -3.95
N ALA A 22 -9.97 3.81 -4.93
CA ALA A 22 -10.20 2.38 -5.09
C ALA A 22 -8.88 1.67 -5.40
N ALA A 23 -8.58 0.61 -4.65
CA ALA A 23 -7.33 -0.12 -4.84
C ALA A 23 -7.21 -0.70 -6.25
N THR A 24 -8.35 -1.05 -6.87
CA THR A 24 -8.37 -1.58 -8.23
C THR A 24 -7.93 -0.57 -9.28
N HIS A 25 -7.92 0.71 -8.95
CA HIS A 25 -7.43 1.73 -9.87
C HIS A 25 -5.91 1.82 -9.90
N LEU A 26 -5.23 1.12 -9.01
CA LEU A 26 -3.76 1.09 -8.97
C LEU A 26 -3.27 -0.11 -9.79
N ASP A 27 -3.52 -0.06 -11.09
CA ASP A 27 -3.10 -1.13 -11.99
C ASP A 27 -1.58 -1.17 -12.10
N GLY A 28 -1.06 -2.38 -12.19
CA GLY A 28 0.38 -2.56 -12.42
C GLY A 28 1.23 -2.47 -11.17
N VAL A 29 0.65 -2.18 -10.01
CA VAL A 29 1.42 -2.20 -8.77
C VAL A 29 1.56 -3.63 -8.28
N ALA A 30 2.68 -3.90 -7.60
CA ALA A 30 2.95 -5.23 -7.05
C ALA A 30 2.52 -5.23 -5.58
N TRP A 31 1.35 -5.78 -5.31
CA TRP A 31 0.88 -5.92 -3.94
C TRP A 31 1.63 -7.05 -3.25
N GLN A 32 2.13 -6.76 -2.07
CA GLN A 32 2.90 -7.71 -1.28
C GLN A 32 2.28 -7.86 0.10
N LYS A 33 2.16 -9.07 0.55
CA LYS A 33 1.77 -9.40 1.92
C LYS A 33 2.92 -10.08 2.63
N SER A 34 2.87 -10.09 3.95
CA SER A 34 3.85 -10.82 4.75
C SER A 34 3.72 -12.32 4.48
N ARG A 35 4.84 -13.03 4.51
CA ARG A 35 4.82 -14.50 4.46
C ARG A 35 4.16 -15.11 5.69
N HIS A 36 3.94 -14.33 6.74
CA HIS A 36 3.20 -14.79 7.92
C HIS A 36 1.69 -14.80 7.69
N SER A 37 1.23 -14.18 6.61
CA SER A 37 -0.18 -14.26 6.24
C SER A 37 -0.48 -15.66 5.74
N ASN A 38 -1.65 -16.16 6.12
CA ASN A 38 -2.03 -17.52 5.71
C ASN A 38 -2.69 -17.49 4.34
N SER A 39 -2.96 -18.67 3.80
CA SER A 39 -3.54 -18.84 2.48
C SER A 39 -5.02 -18.48 2.43
N GLN A 40 -5.64 -18.12 3.54
CA GLN A 40 -7.06 -17.84 3.60
C GLN A 40 -7.40 -16.37 3.38
N GLY A 41 -6.41 -15.57 3.03
CA GLY A 41 -6.67 -14.26 2.48
C GLY A 41 -6.94 -13.14 3.47
N SER A 42 -6.67 -13.35 4.75
CA SER A 42 -6.84 -12.29 5.76
C SER A 42 -5.55 -11.51 5.88
N CYS A 43 -5.26 -10.67 4.91
CA CYS A 43 -3.95 -10.07 4.79
C CYS A 43 -4.02 -8.56 4.67
N VAL A 44 -3.02 -7.92 5.23
CA VAL A 44 -2.69 -6.53 4.91
C VAL A 44 -1.67 -6.57 3.78
N GLU A 45 -1.93 -5.85 2.72
CA GLU A 45 -1.03 -5.80 1.57
C GLU A 45 -0.51 -4.40 1.34
N PHE A 46 0.74 -4.33 0.92
CA PHE A 46 1.44 -3.08 0.65
C PHE A 46 1.92 -3.07 -0.78
N ALA A 47 1.90 -1.90 -1.40
CA ALA A 47 2.45 -1.72 -2.73
C ALA A 47 3.23 -0.42 -2.78
N ARG A 48 4.47 -0.51 -3.27
CA ARG A 48 5.27 0.69 -3.49
C ARG A 48 4.78 1.37 -4.75
N LEU A 49 4.51 2.65 -4.64
CA LEU A 49 4.04 3.44 -5.78
C LEU A 49 5.21 4.18 -6.43
N PRO A 50 5.06 4.56 -7.69
CA PRO A 50 6.03 5.44 -8.32
C PRO A 50 6.16 6.72 -7.48
N GLY A 51 7.38 7.17 -7.27
CA GLY A 51 7.62 8.34 -6.43
C GLY A 51 7.91 8.02 -4.97
N GLY A 52 7.70 6.77 -4.56
CA GLY A 52 8.12 6.29 -3.23
C GLY A 52 7.03 6.19 -2.19
N ASP A 53 5.84 6.71 -2.46
CA ASP A 53 4.72 6.51 -1.55
C ASP A 53 4.33 5.04 -1.53
N VAL A 54 3.56 4.65 -0.53
CA VAL A 54 3.16 3.26 -0.33
C VAL A 54 1.64 3.20 -0.17
N ALA A 55 1.03 2.31 -0.91
CA ALA A 55 -0.39 2.03 -0.77
C ALA A 55 -0.58 0.80 0.13
N VAL A 56 -1.63 0.83 0.93
CA VAL A 56 -2.00 -0.24 1.83
C VAL A 56 -3.44 -0.61 1.57
N ARG A 57 -3.72 -1.89 1.44
CA ARG A 57 -5.11 -2.33 1.26
C ARG A 57 -5.40 -3.56 2.12
N ASN A 58 -6.69 -3.81 2.31
CA ASN A 58 -7.17 -5.03 2.92
C ASN A 58 -7.43 -6.04 1.81
N SER A 59 -6.70 -7.14 1.78
CA SER A 59 -6.83 -8.13 0.71
C SER A 59 -8.20 -8.80 0.66
N ARG A 60 -8.95 -8.76 1.75
CA ARG A 60 -10.31 -9.31 1.78
C ARG A 60 -11.30 -8.45 0.99
N PHE A 61 -10.92 -7.21 0.74
CA PHE A 61 -11.74 -6.25 0.01
C PHE A 61 -10.87 -5.60 -1.06
N PRO A 62 -10.49 -6.38 -2.08
CA PRO A 62 -9.57 -5.86 -3.10
C PRO A 62 -10.14 -4.70 -3.91
N ASP A 63 -11.48 -4.59 -3.93
CA ASP A 63 -12.15 -3.46 -4.59
C ASP A 63 -12.33 -2.28 -3.65
N GLY A 64 -11.92 -2.43 -2.40
CA GLY A 64 -12.07 -1.37 -1.41
C GLY A 64 -11.01 -0.29 -1.55
N PRO A 65 -11.00 0.64 -0.60
CA PRO A 65 -10.07 1.77 -0.67
C PRO A 65 -8.63 1.35 -0.40
N ALA A 66 -7.71 2.07 -1.03
CA ALA A 66 -6.30 2.00 -0.70
C ALA A 66 -5.94 3.21 0.15
N LEU A 67 -5.22 2.99 1.24
CA LEU A 67 -4.67 4.08 2.04
C LEU A 67 -3.29 4.38 1.48
N VAL A 68 -3.02 5.66 1.25
CA VAL A 68 -1.76 6.06 0.64
C VAL A 68 -0.95 6.84 1.67
N TYR A 69 0.25 6.35 1.96
CA TYR A 69 1.14 6.95 2.92
C TYR A 69 2.43 7.38 2.25
N THR A 70 3.03 8.43 2.78
CA THR A 70 4.35 8.84 2.30
C THR A 70 5.39 7.82 2.75
N ARG A 71 6.52 7.84 2.06
CA ARG A 71 7.66 7.00 2.44
C ARG A 71 8.07 7.24 3.89
N ALA A 72 8.10 8.50 4.32
CA ALA A 72 8.50 8.83 5.70
C ALA A 72 7.54 8.24 6.72
N GLU A 73 6.25 8.26 6.41
CA GLU A 73 5.25 7.68 7.30
C GLU A 73 5.42 6.17 7.43
N ILE A 74 5.66 5.51 6.30
CA ILE A 74 5.89 4.06 6.31
C ILE A 74 7.19 3.71 7.04
N GLU A 75 8.24 4.51 6.85
CA GLU A 75 9.49 4.30 7.56
C GLU A 75 9.27 4.38 9.07
N ALA A 76 8.55 5.39 9.54
CA ALA A 76 8.25 5.53 10.95
C ALA A 76 7.48 4.33 11.48
N MET A 77 6.49 3.86 10.70
CA MET A 77 5.72 2.68 11.07
C MET A 77 6.62 1.44 11.20
N LEU A 78 7.48 1.21 10.23
CA LEU A 78 8.36 0.03 10.25
C LEU A 78 9.30 0.07 11.43
N LEU A 79 9.85 1.23 11.76
CA LEU A 79 10.72 1.37 12.92
C LEU A 79 9.95 1.11 14.21
N GLY A 80 8.73 1.63 14.33
CA GLY A 80 7.90 1.37 15.50
C GLY A 80 7.54 -0.09 15.64
N ILE A 81 7.24 -0.76 14.54
CA ILE A 81 6.95 -2.20 14.56
C ILE A 81 8.17 -2.98 15.03
N LYS A 82 9.35 -2.66 14.50
CA LYS A 82 10.57 -3.35 14.90
C LYS A 82 10.88 -3.16 16.38
N ASP A 83 10.49 -2.02 16.94
CA ASP A 83 10.70 -1.72 18.35
C ASP A 83 9.60 -2.32 19.25
N GLY A 84 8.64 -3.02 18.67
CA GLY A 84 7.57 -3.65 19.44
C GLY A 84 6.51 -2.70 19.96
N GLU A 85 6.46 -1.47 19.44
CA GLU A 85 5.55 -0.45 19.97
C GLU A 85 4.08 -0.81 19.79
N PHE A 86 3.76 -1.66 18.82
CA PHE A 86 2.39 -1.98 18.48
C PHE A 86 1.99 -3.41 18.86
N ASP A 87 2.88 -4.12 19.55
CA ASP A 87 2.60 -5.51 19.89
C ASP A 87 1.35 -5.67 20.75
N HIS A 88 1.02 -4.66 21.53
CA HIS A 88 -0.16 -4.68 22.39
C HIS A 88 -1.47 -4.79 21.60
N LEU A 89 -1.45 -4.48 20.30
CA LEU A 89 -2.66 -4.53 19.49
C LEU A 89 -3.20 -5.96 19.34
N ILE A 90 -2.34 -6.94 19.45
CA ILE A 90 -2.73 -8.35 19.35
C ILE A 90 -2.49 -9.10 20.65
N ALA A 91 -2.10 -8.40 21.71
CA ALA A 91 -1.90 -8.99 23.01
C ALA A 91 -3.25 -9.10 23.74
N GLY A 92 -3.43 -10.16 24.44
CA GLY A 92 -4.64 -10.30 25.19
C GLY A 92 -5.37 -11.59 24.99
#